data_2f1aedbbac63ec90c1509bae5d1844ee
#
_entry.id   2f1aedbbac63ec90c1509bae5d1844ee
#
_cell.length_a   1.000
_cell.length_b   1.000
_cell.length_c   1.000
_cell.angle_alpha   90.00
_cell.angle_beta   90.00
_cell.angle_gamma   90.00
#
_symmetry.space_group_name_H-M   'P 1'
#
loop_
_entity.id
_entity.type
_entity.pdbx_description
1 polymer ?
#
loop_
_entity_poly.entity_id
_entity_poly.type
_entity_poly.pdbx_seq_one_letter_code
_entity_poly.pdbx_strand_id
1 'polypeptide(L)'
;DRFSGLCPIENTWVVTSKMYENLVREQLPELPAENILLEPCRRNTAPCIAYVSWKIKKRNPRANIVVTPSDHIVKDVKVFKEALRDAMNFTAETDSIVTLGIHPTRPETGYGYIEADLSYSSSRNKQIFRVDSFREKPSVEVATQYIAKNNYFWNAGIFVWSVQTIVNAYRVYQPEIAKTFESMTPLFDTPKEQEAIDAEFPKCENISVDYAIMEKAEEIFVYPVSFGWSDVGTWGVLRQQITQDVHGNATVGNVDLYETNNC
;
A
#
# COMPACT_ATOMS: atom_id res chain seq x y z
N ASP A 1 -0.53 14.90 6.08
CA ASP A 1 -1.89 15.45 6.31
C ASP A 1 -3.00 14.41 6.15
N ARG A 2 -2.96 13.51 5.12
CA ARG A 2 -4.03 12.53 4.88
C ARG A 2 -4.25 11.51 6.00
N PHE A 3 -3.26 11.29 6.88
CA PHE A 3 -3.36 10.39 8.04
C PHE A 3 -3.60 11.11 9.37
N SER A 4 -3.58 12.45 9.40
CA SER A 4 -3.82 13.24 10.61
C SER A 4 -5.15 12.86 11.27
N GLY A 5 -5.13 12.51 12.55
CA GLY A 5 -6.32 12.09 13.31
C GLY A 5 -6.79 10.65 13.07
N LEU A 6 -6.02 9.82 12.33
CA LEU A 6 -6.21 8.36 12.26
C LEU A 6 -5.46 7.64 13.38
N CYS A 7 -4.21 8.00 13.58
CA CYS A 7 -3.39 7.49 14.68
C CYS A 7 -2.45 8.59 15.19
N PRO A 8 -1.92 8.48 16.41
CA PRO A 8 -0.84 9.33 16.90
C PRO A 8 0.39 9.24 16.01
N ILE A 9 1.18 10.32 15.94
CA ILE A 9 2.39 10.35 15.09
C ILE A 9 3.41 9.29 15.50
N GLU A 10 3.46 8.93 16.76
CA GLU A 10 4.32 7.89 17.34
C GLU A 10 3.99 6.49 16.76
N ASN A 11 2.81 6.32 16.20
CA ASN A 11 2.38 5.08 15.53
C ASN A 11 2.49 5.16 14.00
N THR A 12 3.03 6.25 13.48
CA THR A 12 3.32 6.40 12.04
C THR A 12 4.74 5.97 11.75
N TRP A 13 4.92 5.16 10.69
CA TRP A 13 6.18 4.57 10.30
C TRP A 13 6.48 4.90 8.84
N VAL A 14 7.75 5.10 8.53
CA VAL A 14 8.24 5.21 7.16
C VAL A 14 9.33 4.17 6.95
N VAL A 15 9.18 3.35 5.92
CA VAL A 15 10.24 2.44 5.47
C VAL A 15 10.77 2.97 4.14
N THR A 16 12.06 3.22 4.08
CA THR A 16 12.69 3.84 2.91
C THR A 16 14.13 3.36 2.71
N SER A 17 14.70 3.64 1.55
CA SER A 17 16.14 3.40 1.33
C SER A 17 17.00 4.36 2.17
N LYS A 18 18.13 3.88 2.65
CA LYS A 18 19.14 4.70 3.36
C LYS A 18 19.48 6.00 2.63
N MET A 19 19.48 6.00 1.29
CA MET A 19 19.81 7.20 0.51
C MET A 19 18.78 8.34 0.67
N TYR A 20 17.57 8.05 1.12
CA TYR A 20 16.50 9.04 1.30
C TYR A 20 16.28 9.43 2.77
N GLU A 21 17.08 8.92 3.69
CA GLU A 21 16.92 9.19 5.13
C GLU A 21 16.84 10.69 5.43
N ASN A 22 17.81 11.48 4.94
CA ASN A 22 17.86 12.92 5.19
C ASN A 22 16.63 13.64 4.62
N LEU A 23 16.17 13.25 3.42
CA LEU A 23 14.99 13.81 2.80
C LEU A 23 13.72 13.55 3.63
N VAL A 24 13.58 12.31 4.14
CA VAL A 24 12.43 11.95 5.00
C VAL A 24 12.46 12.75 6.32
N ARG A 25 13.64 12.89 6.94
CA ARG A 25 13.79 13.69 8.18
C ARG A 25 13.50 15.16 7.96
N GLU A 26 13.88 15.72 6.81
CA GLU A 26 13.56 17.09 6.44
C GLU A 26 12.08 17.31 6.20
N GLN A 27 11.41 16.38 5.50
CA GLN A 27 10.00 16.51 5.14
C GLN A 27 9.03 16.13 6.26
N LEU A 28 9.46 15.28 7.20
CA LEU A 28 8.65 14.79 8.32
C LEU A 28 9.40 14.96 9.65
N PRO A 29 9.72 16.23 10.04
CA PRO A 29 10.53 16.50 11.24
C PRO A 29 9.84 16.08 12.55
N GLU A 30 8.50 15.94 12.54
CA GLU A 30 7.70 15.50 13.68
C GLU A 30 7.70 13.97 13.87
N LEU A 31 8.16 13.19 12.86
CA LEU A 31 8.18 11.74 12.95
C LEU A 31 9.33 11.27 13.87
N PRO A 32 9.05 10.39 14.86
CA PRO A 32 10.11 9.83 15.70
C PRO A 32 11.21 9.18 14.86
N ALA A 33 12.46 9.45 15.19
CA ALA A 33 13.61 8.96 14.42
C ALA A 33 13.65 7.42 14.32
N GLU A 34 13.24 6.73 15.37
CA GLU A 34 13.14 5.28 15.45
C GLU A 34 12.00 4.67 14.59
N ASN A 35 11.11 5.51 14.07
CA ASN A 35 10.03 5.11 13.17
C ASN A 35 10.41 5.27 11.70
N ILE A 36 11.61 5.76 11.40
CA ILE A 36 12.17 5.78 10.05
C ILE A 36 13.07 4.56 9.90
N LEU A 37 12.57 3.55 9.18
CA LEU A 37 13.27 2.29 8.95
C LEU A 37 14.03 2.35 7.62
N LEU A 38 15.30 1.96 7.65
CA LEU A 38 16.22 2.14 6.53
C LEU A 38 16.58 0.81 5.87
N GLU A 39 16.16 0.64 4.63
CA GLU A 39 16.54 -0.50 3.80
C GLU A 39 17.93 -0.28 3.20
N PRO A 40 18.85 -1.27 3.28
CA PRO A 40 20.17 -1.15 2.67
C PRO A 40 20.16 -1.28 1.14
N CYS A 41 19.15 -1.96 0.60
CA CYS A 41 18.96 -2.16 -0.84
C CYS A 41 17.49 -2.39 -1.16
N ARG A 42 17.11 -2.28 -2.44
CA ARG A 42 15.73 -2.53 -2.89
C ARG A 42 15.45 -4.02 -2.98
N ARG A 43 14.41 -4.50 -2.30
CA ARG A 43 13.89 -5.88 -2.34
C ARG A 43 12.38 -5.93 -2.57
N ASN A 44 11.80 -4.87 -3.16
CA ASN A 44 10.38 -4.72 -3.38
C ASN A 44 9.57 -4.66 -2.05
N THR A 45 8.23 -4.73 -2.13
CA THR A 45 7.37 -4.39 -0.99
C THR A 45 7.22 -5.50 0.05
N ALA A 46 7.44 -6.79 -0.29
CA ALA A 46 7.27 -7.84 0.72
C ALA A 46 8.33 -7.78 1.84
N PRO A 47 9.65 -7.72 1.61
CA PRO A 47 10.61 -7.55 2.69
C PRO A 47 10.46 -6.23 3.44
N CYS A 48 10.08 -5.14 2.73
CA CYS A 48 9.77 -3.85 3.31
C CYS A 48 8.67 -3.94 4.38
N ILE A 49 7.53 -4.54 4.03
CA ILE A 49 6.39 -4.72 4.92
C ILE A 49 6.71 -5.71 6.03
N ALA A 50 7.48 -6.77 5.75
CA ALA A 50 7.93 -7.70 6.77
C ALA A 50 8.74 -6.98 7.85
N TYR A 51 9.73 -6.16 7.47
CA TYR A 51 10.56 -5.42 8.42
C TYR A 51 9.72 -4.63 9.43
N VAL A 52 8.86 -3.75 8.94
CA VAL A 52 8.02 -2.92 9.81
C VAL A 52 7.02 -3.77 10.62
N SER A 53 6.47 -4.86 10.04
CA SER A 53 5.50 -5.71 10.73
C SER A 53 6.10 -6.44 11.92
N TRP A 54 7.30 -7.04 11.77
CA TRP A 54 7.99 -7.69 12.90
C TRP A 54 8.42 -6.70 13.98
N LYS A 55 8.86 -5.50 13.59
CA LYS A 55 9.20 -4.45 14.55
C LYS A 55 7.99 -3.95 15.32
N ILE A 56 6.87 -3.69 14.64
CA ILE A 56 5.60 -3.32 15.29
C ILE A 56 5.13 -4.46 16.20
N LYS A 57 5.18 -5.72 15.75
CA LYS A 57 4.79 -6.87 16.55
C LYS A 57 5.57 -6.97 17.86
N LYS A 58 6.88 -6.70 17.83
CA LYS A 58 7.71 -6.67 19.04
C LYS A 58 7.22 -5.62 20.04
N ARG A 59 6.83 -4.43 19.56
CA ARG A 59 6.34 -3.34 20.41
C ARG A 59 4.88 -3.52 20.85
N ASN A 60 4.04 -3.96 19.93
CA ASN A 60 2.60 -4.17 20.18
C ASN A 60 2.08 -5.38 19.39
N PRO A 61 1.98 -6.56 20.01
CA PRO A 61 1.50 -7.78 19.34
C PRO A 61 0.01 -7.75 18.96
N ARG A 62 -0.74 -6.72 19.40
CA ARG A 62 -2.15 -6.51 19.06
C ARG A 62 -2.36 -5.35 18.10
N ALA A 63 -1.29 -4.85 17.48
CA ALA A 63 -1.40 -3.73 16.54
C ALA A 63 -2.24 -4.12 15.33
N ASN A 64 -3.04 -3.16 14.86
CA ASN A 64 -3.67 -3.20 13.54
C ASN A 64 -2.92 -2.22 12.64
N ILE A 65 -2.57 -2.63 11.44
CA ILE A 65 -1.63 -1.93 10.56
C ILE A 65 -2.34 -1.51 9.28
N VAL A 66 -2.15 -0.25 8.89
CA VAL A 66 -2.45 0.25 7.55
C VAL A 66 -1.13 0.43 6.81
N VAL A 67 -0.99 -0.22 5.66
CA VAL A 67 0.14 -0.03 4.74
C VAL A 67 -0.35 0.76 3.53
N THR A 68 0.41 1.76 3.13
CA THR A 68 0.05 2.64 2.01
C THR A 68 1.29 3.18 1.31
N PRO A 69 1.27 3.30 -0.02
CA PRO A 69 2.28 4.05 -0.76
C PRO A 69 2.31 5.53 -0.32
N SER A 70 3.50 6.13 -0.32
CA SER A 70 3.69 7.52 0.12
C SER A 70 3.36 8.54 -0.98
N ASP A 71 3.43 8.14 -2.25
CA ASP A 71 3.40 8.98 -3.46
C ASP A 71 2.05 9.01 -4.19
N HIS A 72 1.03 8.29 -3.70
CA HIS A 72 -0.30 8.31 -4.29
C HIS A 72 -1.10 9.56 -3.91
N ILE A 73 -1.92 10.05 -4.82
CA ILE A 73 -2.87 11.14 -4.59
C ILE A 73 -4.16 10.60 -3.94
N VAL A 74 -4.64 11.34 -2.94
CA VAL A 74 -5.94 11.17 -2.29
C VAL A 74 -6.64 12.54 -2.29
N LYS A 75 -7.71 12.71 -3.05
CA LYS A 75 -8.44 14.00 -3.16
C LYS A 75 -9.44 14.18 -2.02
N ASP A 76 -10.25 13.18 -1.74
CA ASP A 76 -11.21 13.20 -0.64
C ASP A 76 -10.63 12.49 0.59
N VAL A 77 -9.92 13.28 1.39
CA VAL A 77 -9.27 12.80 2.63
C VAL A 77 -10.29 12.33 3.67
N LYS A 78 -11.53 12.89 3.66
CA LYS A 78 -12.57 12.48 4.61
C LYS A 78 -13.05 11.07 4.31
N VAL A 79 -13.46 10.80 3.08
CA VAL A 79 -13.89 9.46 2.64
C VAL A 79 -12.76 8.43 2.81
N PHE A 80 -11.53 8.82 2.48
CA PHE A 80 -10.36 7.97 2.71
C PHE A 80 -10.18 7.56 4.18
N LYS A 81 -10.28 8.52 5.11
CA LYS A 81 -10.17 8.25 6.55
C LYS A 81 -11.31 7.38 7.08
N GLU A 82 -12.52 7.59 6.60
CA GLU A 82 -13.68 6.77 6.95
C GLU A 82 -13.47 5.33 6.49
N ALA A 83 -13.05 5.13 5.23
CA ALA A 83 -12.75 3.82 4.68
C ALA A 83 -11.64 3.09 5.47
N LEU A 84 -10.58 3.79 5.87
CA LEU A 84 -9.53 3.19 6.69
C LEU A 84 -10.02 2.80 8.08
N ARG A 85 -10.87 3.63 8.73
CA ARG A 85 -11.46 3.27 10.04
C ARG A 85 -12.33 2.03 9.95
N ASP A 86 -13.16 1.94 8.92
CA ASP A 86 -14.04 0.78 8.70
C ASP A 86 -13.22 -0.49 8.44
N ALA A 87 -12.18 -0.39 7.59
CA ALA A 87 -11.27 -1.50 7.33
C ALA A 87 -10.48 -1.92 8.58
N MET A 88 -10.01 -0.95 9.38
CA MET A 88 -9.32 -1.24 10.65
C MET A 88 -10.26 -1.90 11.68
N ASN A 89 -11.50 -1.44 11.79
CA ASN A 89 -12.48 -2.06 12.67
C ASN A 89 -12.77 -3.51 12.25
N PHE A 90 -12.87 -3.75 10.96
CA PHE A 90 -13.08 -5.10 10.41
C PHE A 90 -11.91 -6.02 10.71
N THR A 91 -10.67 -5.60 10.42
CA THR A 91 -9.48 -6.43 10.61
C THR A 91 -9.03 -6.57 12.07
N ALA A 92 -9.49 -5.68 12.96
CA ALA A 92 -9.25 -5.82 14.40
C ALA A 92 -10.03 -6.99 15.03
N GLU A 93 -11.12 -7.42 14.39
CA GLU A 93 -12.01 -8.46 14.87
C GLU A 93 -12.00 -9.74 14.02
N THR A 94 -11.18 -9.76 12.96
CA THR A 94 -11.06 -10.87 12.02
C THR A 94 -9.60 -11.14 11.68
N ASP A 95 -9.27 -12.39 11.34
CA ASP A 95 -7.94 -12.76 10.86
C ASP A 95 -7.80 -12.51 9.34
N SER A 96 -8.40 -11.44 8.84
CA SER A 96 -8.51 -11.13 7.43
C SER A 96 -7.57 -10.01 6.98
N ILE A 97 -7.27 -10.00 5.69
CA ILE A 97 -6.60 -8.91 4.99
C ILE A 97 -7.67 -8.10 4.26
N VAL A 98 -7.67 -6.77 4.40
CA VAL A 98 -8.50 -5.88 3.60
C VAL A 98 -7.63 -5.03 2.67
N THR A 99 -8.02 -4.94 1.40
CA THR A 99 -7.45 -3.97 0.46
C THR A 99 -8.51 -2.97 0.02
N LEU A 100 -8.11 -1.72 -0.23
CA LEU A 100 -9.01 -0.73 -0.84
C LEU A 100 -9.05 -0.94 -2.34
N GLY A 101 -10.26 -1.09 -2.88
CA GLY A 101 -10.51 -1.25 -4.31
C GLY A 101 -11.07 0.02 -4.94
N ILE A 102 -10.54 0.40 -6.10
CA ILE A 102 -10.99 1.57 -6.86
C ILE A 102 -11.73 1.11 -8.11
N HIS A 103 -12.90 1.67 -8.38
CA HIS A 103 -13.63 1.37 -9.61
C HIS A 103 -12.80 1.73 -10.84
N PRO A 104 -12.55 0.77 -11.76
CA PRO A 104 -11.77 1.03 -12.95
C PRO A 104 -12.58 1.90 -13.93
N THR A 105 -11.92 2.93 -14.45
CA THR A 105 -12.51 3.85 -15.42
C THR A 105 -11.96 3.68 -16.85
N ARG A 106 -10.89 2.87 -16.99
CA ARG A 106 -10.21 2.56 -18.25
C ARG A 106 -9.47 1.22 -18.12
N PRO A 107 -9.10 0.55 -19.22
CA PRO A 107 -8.34 -0.71 -19.18
C PRO A 107 -6.86 -0.42 -18.91
N GLU A 108 -6.53 -0.09 -17.65
CA GLU A 108 -5.18 0.20 -17.20
C GLU A 108 -4.38 -1.09 -17.04
N THR A 109 -3.19 -1.15 -17.64
CA THR A 109 -2.32 -2.32 -17.60
C THR A 109 -1.21 -2.22 -16.55
N GLY A 110 -1.04 -1.05 -15.96
CA GLY A 110 -0.05 -0.79 -14.90
C GLY A 110 -0.54 -1.17 -13.50
N TYR A 111 -1.83 -1.49 -13.34
CA TYR A 111 -2.45 -1.76 -12.04
C TYR A 111 -2.78 -3.25 -11.85
N GLY A 112 -2.85 -3.67 -10.58
CA GLY A 112 -3.49 -4.90 -10.20
C GLY A 112 -5.02 -4.79 -10.24
N TYR A 113 -5.69 -5.89 -10.54
CA TYR A 113 -7.14 -6.03 -10.56
C TYR A 113 -7.59 -7.06 -9.53
N ILE A 114 -8.64 -6.71 -8.81
CA ILE A 114 -9.25 -7.51 -7.75
C ILE A 114 -10.65 -7.89 -8.20
N GLU A 115 -10.92 -9.18 -8.38
CA GLU A 115 -12.27 -9.70 -8.61
C GLU A 115 -12.96 -9.92 -7.27
N ALA A 116 -14.11 -9.28 -7.07
CA ALA A 116 -14.90 -9.43 -5.86
C ALA A 116 -16.08 -10.38 -6.07
N ASP A 117 -16.33 -11.25 -5.11
CA ASP A 117 -17.60 -11.96 -4.97
C ASP A 117 -18.64 -10.99 -4.37
N LEU A 118 -19.41 -10.32 -5.23
CA LEU A 118 -20.45 -9.39 -4.81
C LEU A 118 -21.65 -10.09 -4.14
N SER A 119 -21.75 -11.42 -4.24
CA SER A 119 -22.79 -12.19 -3.54
C SER A 119 -22.43 -12.44 -2.07
N TYR A 120 -21.13 -12.42 -1.75
CA TYR A 120 -20.60 -12.59 -0.39
C TYR A 120 -20.15 -11.27 0.20
N SER A 121 -21.02 -10.61 0.91
CA SER A 121 -20.64 -9.46 1.74
C SER A 121 -20.46 -9.87 3.20
N SER A 122 -19.51 -9.23 3.87
CA SER A 122 -19.28 -9.47 5.29
C SER A 122 -20.53 -9.11 6.11
N SER A 123 -20.89 -9.96 7.08
CA SER A 123 -21.97 -9.66 8.03
C SER A 123 -21.67 -8.44 8.92
N ARG A 124 -20.38 -8.08 9.08
CA ARG A 124 -19.91 -6.94 9.90
C ARG A 124 -19.91 -5.62 9.13
N ASN A 125 -19.59 -5.66 7.85
CA ASN A 125 -19.67 -4.51 6.94
C ASN A 125 -20.10 -4.98 5.56
N LYS A 126 -21.31 -4.65 5.15
CA LYS A 126 -21.90 -5.08 3.88
C LYS A 126 -21.23 -4.48 2.63
N GLN A 127 -20.30 -3.54 2.80
CA GLN A 127 -19.52 -2.93 1.72
C GLN A 127 -18.15 -3.61 1.55
N ILE A 128 -17.80 -4.57 2.41
CA ILE A 128 -16.57 -5.35 2.32
C ILE A 128 -16.90 -6.71 1.74
N PHE A 129 -16.33 -7.02 0.57
CA PHE A 129 -16.60 -8.23 -0.21
C PHE A 129 -15.41 -9.17 -0.16
N ARG A 130 -15.66 -10.47 -0.24
CA ARG A 130 -14.58 -11.46 -0.39
C ARG A 130 -13.93 -11.31 -1.76
N VAL A 131 -12.62 -11.52 -1.82
CA VAL A 131 -11.86 -11.53 -3.08
C VAL A 131 -11.89 -12.93 -3.67
N ASP A 132 -12.35 -13.04 -4.93
CA ASP A 132 -12.31 -14.28 -5.69
C ASP A 132 -10.96 -14.48 -6.37
N SER A 133 -10.39 -13.41 -6.91
CA SER A 133 -9.09 -13.46 -7.55
C SER A 133 -8.37 -12.12 -7.49
N PHE A 134 -7.04 -12.20 -7.44
CA PHE A 134 -6.14 -11.07 -7.54
C PHE A 134 -5.24 -11.26 -8.77
N ARG A 135 -5.14 -10.26 -9.65
CA ARG A 135 -4.37 -10.33 -10.89
C ARG A 135 -3.56 -9.07 -11.09
N GLU A 136 -2.25 -9.22 -11.09
CA GLU A 136 -1.35 -8.09 -11.26
C GLU A 136 -1.06 -7.85 -12.76
N LYS A 137 -1.20 -6.61 -13.20
CA LYS A 137 -0.80 -6.07 -14.51
C LYS A 137 -1.25 -6.93 -15.71
N PRO A 138 -2.57 -7.04 -15.97
CA PRO A 138 -3.10 -7.80 -17.11
C PRO A 138 -2.81 -7.13 -18.46
N SER A 139 -3.01 -7.85 -19.57
CA SER A 139 -3.03 -7.24 -20.90
C SER A 139 -4.25 -6.30 -21.08
N VAL A 140 -4.20 -5.43 -22.10
CA VAL A 140 -5.31 -4.50 -22.41
C VAL A 140 -6.61 -5.25 -22.69
N GLU A 141 -6.54 -6.38 -23.41
CA GLU A 141 -7.69 -7.22 -23.76
C GLU A 141 -8.34 -7.79 -22.49
N VAL A 142 -7.53 -8.29 -21.58
CA VAL A 142 -7.97 -8.85 -20.30
C VAL A 142 -8.54 -7.75 -19.40
N ALA A 143 -7.86 -6.60 -19.29
CA ALA A 143 -8.34 -5.46 -18.52
C ALA A 143 -9.70 -4.95 -19.03
N THR A 144 -9.91 -4.92 -20.36
CA THR A 144 -11.17 -4.56 -20.98
C THR A 144 -12.30 -5.52 -20.58
N GLN A 145 -12.01 -6.83 -20.54
CA GLN A 145 -12.97 -7.85 -20.08
C GLN A 145 -13.31 -7.68 -18.60
N TYR A 146 -12.33 -7.33 -17.75
CA TYR A 146 -12.57 -7.10 -16.34
C TYR A 146 -13.51 -5.95 -16.07
N ILE A 147 -13.32 -4.83 -16.78
CA ILE A 147 -14.22 -3.65 -16.66
C ILE A 147 -15.65 -4.01 -17.04
N ALA A 148 -15.86 -4.81 -18.10
CA ALA A 148 -17.18 -5.20 -18.56
C ALA A 148 -17.99 -6.03 -17.54
N LYS A 149 -17.31 -6.72 -16.61
CA LYS A 149 -17.97 -7.56 -15.59
C LYS A 149 -18.49 -6.78 -14.38
N ASN A 150 -18.07 -5.54 -14.17
CA ASN A 150 -18.48 -4.66 -13.05
C ASN A 150 -18.22 -5.20 -11.62
N ASN A 151 -17.48 -6.30 -11.47
CA ASN A 151 -17.05 -6.84 -10.17
C ASN A 151 -15.54 -6.79 -9.97
N TYR A 152 -14.83 -6.10 -10.85
CA TYR A 152 -13.40 -5.87 -10.75
C TYR A 152 -13.08 -4.47 -10.23
N PHE A 153 -12.06 -4.38 -9.39
CA PHE A 153 -11.56 -3.13 -8.84
C PHE A 153 -10.05 -3.04 -9.05
N TRP A 154 -9.52 -1.83 -9.25
CA TRP A 154 -8.08 -1.62 -9.19
C TRP A 154 -7.58 -1.77 -7.77
N ASN A 155 -6.45 -2.44 -7.60
CA ASN A 155 -5.72 -2.50 -6.35
C ASN A 155 -5.08 -1.13 -6.07
N ALA A 156 -5.52 -0.45 -5.03
CA ALA A 156 -4.94 0.83 -4.63
C ALA A 156 -3.55 0.69 -3.96
N GLY A 157 -3.09 -0.54 -3.70
CA GLY A 157 -1.88 -0.78 -2.92
C GLY A 157 -1.99 -0.37 -1.45
N ILE A 158 -3.22 -0.23 -0.96
CA ILE A 158 -3.53 0.16 0.42
C ILE A 158 -4.12 -1.05 1.13
N PHE A 159 -3.41 -1.55 2.12
CA PHE A 159 -3.75 -2.77 2.83
C PHE A 159 -3.97 -2.52 4.32
N VAL A 160 -4.91 -3.26 4.90
CA VAL A 160 -5.21 -3.22 6.33
C VAL A 160 -5.27 -4.64 6.87
N TRP A 161 -4.59 -4.90 7.97
CA TRP A 161 -4.53 -6.20 8.65
C TRP A 161 -4.08 -6.07 10.10
N SER A 162 -4.36 -7.09 10.91
CA SER A 162 -3.69 -7.21 12.20
C SER A 162 -2.22 -7.62 12.00
N VAL A 163 -1.35 -7.20 12.90
CA VAL A 163 0.08 -7.62 12.86
C VAL A 163 0.21 -9.14 12.92
N GLN A 164 -0.71 -9.81 13.60
CA GLN A 164 -0.73 -11.26 13.70
C GLN A 164 -1.11 -11.91 12.38
N THR A 165 -2.13 -11.38 11.70
CA THR A 165 -2.58 -11.86 10.38
C THR A 165 -1.45 -11.79 9.36
N ILE A 166 -0.78 -10.65 9.23
CA ILE A 166 0.28 -10.50 8.22
C ILE A 166 1.52 -11.34 8.55
N VAL A 167 1.92 -11.43 9.82
CA VAL A 167 3.05 -12.29 10.22
C VAL A 167 2.74 -13.77 9.95
N ASN A 168 1.52 -14.22 10.21
CA ASN A 168 1.11 -15.58 9.90
C ASN A 168 1.08 -15.82 8.37
N ALA A 169 0.60 -14.86 7.59
CA ALA A 169 0.64 -14.94 6.12
C ALA A 169 2.09 -15.10 5.60
N TYR A 170 3.05 -14.32 6.12
CA TYR A 170 4.46 -14.52 5.78
C TYR A 170 4.96 -15.91 6.14
N ARG A 171 4.64 -16.43 7.31
CA ARG A 171 5.02 -17.79 7.73
C ARG A 171 4.53 -18.86 6.77
N VAL A 172 3.33 -18.71 6.25
CA VAL A 172 2.70 -19.67 5.34
C VAL A 172 3.21 -19.51 3.90
N TYR A 173 3.23 -18.28 3.38
CA TYR A 173 3.46 -18.03 1.97
C TYR A 173 4.89 -17.59 1.63
N GLN A 174 5.65 -17.10 2.62
CA GLN A 174 7.02 -16.60 2.49
C GLN A 174 7.89 -17.01 3.69
N PRO A 175 8.07 -18.32 3.95
CA PRO A 175 8.72 -18.83 5.17
C PRO A 175 10.17 -18.36 5.33
N GLU A 176 10.92 -18.15 4.24
CA GLU A 176 12.31 -17.67 4.32
C GLU A 176 12.38 -16.20 4.74
N ILE A 177 11.47 -15.35 4.23
CA ILE A 177 11.36 -13.96 4.68
C ILE A 177 10.94 -13.94 6.16
N ALA A 178 9.95 -14.74 6.55
CA ALA A 178 9.49 -14.83 7.93
C ALA A 178 10.64 -15.24 8.87
N LYS A 179 11.38 -16.30 8.54
CA LYS A 179 12.51 -16.78 9.30
C LYS A 179 13.60 -15.72 9.47
N THR A 180 13.90 -14.98 8.42
CA THR A 180 14.87 -13.87 8.44
C THR A 180 14.48 -12.84 9.49
N PHE A 181 13.24 -12.31 9.44
CA PHE A 181 12.80 -11.28 10.37
C PHE A 181 12.54 -11.81 11.80
N GLU A 182 12.14 -13.07 11.95
CA GLU A 182 12.05 -13.72 13.26
C GLU A 182 13.41 -13.80 13.95
N SER A 183 14.46 -14.17 13.22
CA SER A 183 15.81 -14.24 13.77
C SER A 183 16.37 -12.87 14.20
N MET A 184 15.96 -11.79 13.50
CA MET A 184 16.37 -10.42 13.82
C MET A 184 15.52 -9.75 14.91
N THR A 185 14.32 -10.27 15.21
CA THR A 185 13.39 -9.66 16.17
C THR A 185 14.03 -9.31 17.53
N PRO A 186 14.90 -10.12 18.14
CA PRO A 186 15.55 -9.76 19.40
C PRO A 186 16.43 -8.50 19.29
N LEU A 187 16.96 -8.20 18.10
CA LEU A 187 17.87 -7.08 17.84
C LEU A 187 17.15 -5.77 17.56
N PHE A 188 15.84 -5.80 17.20
CA PHE A 188 15.07 -4.58 16.98
C PHE A 188 15.03 -3.72 18.24
N ASP A 189 15.01 -2.42 18.06
CA ASP A 189 15.10 -1.40 19.13
C ASP A 189 16.38 -1.47 19.96
N THR A 190 17.46 -2.04 19.38
CA THR A 190 18.82 -2.04 19.96
C THR A 190 19.80 -1.39 18.99
N PRO A 191 20.99 -0.97 19.45
CA PRO A 191 22.04 -0.42 18.57
C PRO A 191 22.52 -1.38 17.46
N LYS A 192 22.20 -2.67 17.55
CA LYS A 192 22.57 -3.70 16.56
C LYS A 192 21.52 -3.89 15.46
N GLU A 193 20.40 -3.21 15.53
CA GLU A 193 19.30 -3.40 14.56
C GLU A 193 19.75 -3.13 13.13
N GLN A 194 20.34 -1.95 12.88
CA GLN A 194 20.71 -1.57 11.52
C GLN A 194 21.83 -2.48 10.96
N GLU A 195 22.77 -2.92 11.78
CA GLU A 195 23.81 -3.88 11.36
C GLU A 195 23.20 -5.22 10.94
N ALA A 196 22.21 -5.71 11.70
CA ALA A 196 21.51 -6.95 11.36
C ALA A 196 20.69 -6.81 10.08
N ILE A 197 19.99 -5.68 9.90
CA ILE A 197 19.25 -5.38 8.68
C ILE A 197 20.18 -5.30 7.48
N ASP A 198 21.33 -4.63 7.60
CA ASP A 198 22.32 -4.53 6.53
C ASP A 198 22.89 -5.89 6.09
N ALA A 199 23.01 -6.83 7.02
CA ALA A 199 23.54 -8.17 6.76
C ALA A 199 22.48 -9.13 6.18
N GLU A 200 21.23 -9.06 6.66
CA GLU A 200 20.21 -10.08 6.35
C GLU A 200 19.18 -9.64 5.30
N PHE A 201 18.78 -8.36 5.29
CA PHE A 201 17.80 -7.86 4.35
C PHE A 201 18.18 -8.09 2.87
N PRO A 202 19.45 -7.92 2.43
CA PRO A 202 19.85 -8.20 1.05
C PRO A 202 19.68 -9.65 0.61
N LYS A 203 19.52 -10.60 1.54
CA LYS A 203 19.31 -12.02 1.25
C LYS A 203 17.84 -12.35 0.98
N CYS A 204 16.92 -11.46 1.35
CA CYS A 204 15.49 -11.65 1.08
C CYS A 204 15.21 -11.72 -0.41
N GLU A 205 14.21 -12.50 -0.78
CA GLU A 205 13.67 -12.53 -2.14
C GLU A 205 13.20 -11.14 -2.57
N ASN A 206 13.48 -10.76 -3.81
CA ASN A 206 13.02 -9.50 -4.40
C ASN A 206 11.61 -9.70 -4.98
N ILE A 207 10.59 -9.54 -4.15
CA ILE A 207 9.19 -9.82 -4.51
C ILE A 207 8.25 -8.77 -3.90
N SER A 208 7.18 -8.40 -4.62
CA SER A 208 6.13 -7.55 -4.06
C SER A 208 5.20 -8.33 -3.13
N VAL A 209 4.55 -7.64 -2.19
CA VAL A 209 3.53 -8.23 -1.32
C VAL A 209 2.34 -8.77 -2.11
N ASP A 210 2.07 -8.18 -3.27
CA ASP A 210 1.00 -8.62 -4.17
C ASP A 210 1.24 -10.06 -4.63
N TYR A 211 2.41 -10.36 -5.18
CA TYR A 211 2.80 -11.72 -5.59
C TYR A 211 3.14 -12.64 -4.41
N ALA A 212 3.72 -12.08 -3.35
CA ALA A 212 4.17 -12.85 -2.21
C ALA A 212 3.00 -13.41 -1.39
N ILE A 213 1.95 -12.61 -1.20
CA ILE A 213 0.86 -12.88 -0.27
C ILE A 213 -0.50 -12.69 -0.93
N MET A 214 -0.78 -11.54 -1.59
CA MET A 214 -2.14 -11.19 -2.01
C MET A 214 -2.71 -12.14 -3.09
N GLU A 215 -1.88 -12.69 -3.96
CA GLU A 215 -2.33 -13.70 -4.95
C GLU A 215 -2.54 -15.10 -4.35
N LYS A 216 -2.10 -15.34 -3.11
CA LYS A 216 -2.07 -16.69 -2.49
C LYS A 216 -2.95 -16.83 -1.27
N ALA A 217 -3.20 -15.76 -0.55
CA ALA A 217 -3.96 -15.80 0.70
C ALA A 217 -5.46 -15.97 0.43
N GLU A 218 -6.13 -16.75 1.29
CA GLU A 218 -7.54 -17.12 1.11
C GLU A 218 -8.52 -16.13 1.76
N GLU A 219 -8.14 -15.52 2.88
CA GLU A 219 -9.01 -14.61 3.65
C GLU A 219 -8.70 -13.14 3.31
N ILE A 220 -8.87 -12.81 2.01
CA ILE A 220 -8.72 -11.44 1.50
C ILE A 220 -10.09 -10.87 1.18
N PHE A 221 -10.27 -9.62 1.56
CA PHE A 221 -11.46 -8.84 1.30
C PHE A 221 -11.09 -7.54 0.58
N VAL A 222 -11.97 -7.08 -0.28
CA VAL A 222 -11.88 -5.78 -0.93
C VAL A 222 -12.95 -4.84 -0.39
N TYR A 223 -12.55 -3.61 -0.10
CA TYR A 223 -13.46 -2.53 0.23
C TYR A 223 -13.49 -1.54 -0.93
N PRO A 224 -14.52 -1.57 -1.79
CA PRO A 224 -14.68 -0.61 -2.87
C PRO A 224 -14.92 0.80 -2.33
N VAL A 225 -14.09 1.75 -2.75
CA VAL A 225 -14.16 3.14 -2.30
C VAL A 225 -13.86 4.12 -3.43
N SER A 226 -14.36 5.35 -3.30
CA SER A 226 -14.11 6.43 -4.26
C SER A 226 -13.70 7.69 -3.51
N PHE A 227 -12.40 7.95 -3.45
CA PHE A 227 -11.82 9.13 -2.79
C PHE A 227 -10.88 9.92 -3.71
N GLY A 228 -11.03 9.75 -5.05
CA GLY A 228 -10.18 10.46 -6.02
C GLY A 228 -8.73 9.98 -5.95
N TRP A 229 -8.53 8.65 -5.96
CA TRP A 229 -7.22 8.01 -5.95
C TRP A 229 -6.51 8.08 -7.30
N SER A 230 -5.20 8.27 -7.25
CA SER A 230 -4.30 8.11 -8.39
C SER A 230 -2.89 7.74 -7.89
N ASP A 231 -2.23 6.81 -8.58
CA ASP A 231 -0.83 6.45 -8.31
C ASP A 231 0.18 7.42 -8.92
N VAL A 232 -0.27 8.29 -9.85
CA VAL A 232 0.58 9.26 -10.59
C VAL A 232 1.76 8.59 -11.31
N GLY A 233 1.64 7.32 -11.67
CA GLY A 233 2.72 6.49 -12.20
C GLY A 233 3.20 6.87 -13.63
N THR A 234 2.50 7.74 -14.35
CA THR A 234 2.87 8.17 -15.69
C THR A 234 2.64 9.67 -15.89
N TRP A 235 3.37 10.27 -16.84
CA TRP A 235 3.18 11.68 -17.23
C TRP A 235 1.75 11.99 -17.67
N GLY A 236 1.09 11.05 -18.37
CA GLY A 236 -0.31 11.20 -18.79
C GLY A 236 -1.26 11.25 -17.60
N VAL A 237 -1.04 10.44 -16.57
CA VAL A 237 -1.82 10.45 -15.34
C VAL A 237 -1.53 11.72 -14.53
N LEU A 238 -0.27 12.14 -14.41
CA LEU A 238 0.11 13.39 -13.76
C LEU A 238 -0.59 14.60 -14.43
N ARG A 239 -0.56 14.66 -15.76
CA ARG A 239 -1.26 15.71 -16.52
C ARG A 239 -2.74 15.82 -16.17
N GLN A 240 -3.43 14.70 -15.94
CA GLN A 240 -4.84 14.68 -15.52
C GLN A 240 -5.07 15.24 -14.11
N GLN A 241 -4.04 15.34 -13.28
CA GLN A 241 -4.13 15.89 -11.92
C GLN A 241 -3.82 17.39 -11.85
N ILE A 242 -3.24 17.95 -12.92
CA ILE A 242 -2.88 19.37 -13.03
C ILE A 242 -4.00 20.12 -13.76
N THR A 243 -4.31 21.34 -13.32
CA THR A 243 -5.26 22.21 -14.02
C THR A 243 -4.76 22.48 -15.44
N GLN A 244 -5.62 22.26 -16.42
CA GLN A 244 -5.30 22.50 -17.83
C GLN A 244 -5.88 23.83 -18.28
N ASP A 245 -5.18 24.50 -19.20
CA ASP A 245 -5.68 25.70 -19.89
C ASP A 245 -6.76 25.36 -20.94
N VAL A 246 -7.27 26.40 -21.61
CA VAL A 246 -8.31 26.24 -22.66
C VAL A 246 -7.83 25.47 -23.90
N HIS A 247 -6.53 25.30 -24.06
CA HIS A 247 -5.91 24.53 -25.13
C HIS A 247 -5.48 23.11 -24.65
N GLY A 248 -5.84 22.74 -23.41
CA GLY A 248 -5.52 21.44 -22.85
C GLY A 248 -4.06 21.31 -22.41
N ASN A 249 -3.32 22.37 -22.17
CA ASN A 249 -1.95 22.30 -21.68
C ASN A 249 -1.93 22.30 -20.15
N ALA A 250 -1.11 21.42 -19.56
CA ALA A 250 -0.85 21.34 -18.13
C ALA A 250 0.55 21.88 -17.82
N THR A 251 0.64 23.05 -17.19
CA THR A 251 1.90 23.71 -16.91
C THR A 251 2.11 23.97 -15.43
N VAL A 252 3.35 23.90 -14.96
CA VAL A 252 3.76 24.23 -13.59
C VAL A 252 4.98 25.16 -13.66
N GLY A 253 4.92 26.29 -12.97
CA GLY A 253 5.97 27.30 -12.97
C GLY A 253 5.78 28.39 -14.04
N ASN A 254 6.86 29.12 -14.35
CA ASN A 254 6.87 30.17 -15.37
C ASN A 254 7.12 29.52 -16.73
N VAL A 255 6.07 29.35 -17.54
CA VAL A 255 6.12 28.67 -18.84
C VAL A 255 5.52 29.55 -19.91
N ASP A 256 6.27 29.84 -20.97
CA ASP A 256 5.78 30.47 -22.18
C ASP A 256 5.34 29.40 -23.19
N LEU A 257 4.09 29.45 -23.61
CA LEU A 257 3.51 28.51 -24.58
C LEU A 257 3.39 29.19 -25.95
N TYR A 258 3.98 28.59 -26.98
CA TYR A 258 3.87 29.07 -28.35
C TYR A 258 3.31 27.93 -29.23
N GLU A 259 2.16 28.18 -29.87
CA GLU A 259 1.46 27.20 -30.73
C GLU A 259 1.32 25.80 -30.12
N THR A 260 1.08 25.72 -28.79
CA THR A 260 1.12 24.49 -28.00
C THR A 260 -0.29 24.07 -27.63
N ASN A 261 -0.65 22.79 -27.89
CA ASN A 261 -1.94 22.22 -27.54
C ASN A 261 -1.74 20.81 -26.95
N ASN A 262 -2.53 20.47 -25.92
CA ASN A 262 -2.54 19.15 -25.27
C ASN A 262 -1.21 18.65 -24.71
N CYS A 263 -0.37 19.56 -24.19
CA CYS A 263 0.94 19.27 -23.56
C CYS A 263 0.89 19.29 -22.04
#